data_7006806d9d31f75672bf85eca32a5926
#
_entry.id   7006806d9d31f75672bf85eca32a5926
#
_cell.length_a   1.000
_cell.length_b   1.000
_cell.length_c   1.000
_cell.angle_alpha   90.00
_cell.angle_beta   90.00
_cell.angle_gamma   90.00
#
_symmetry.space_group_name_H-M   'P 1'
#
loop_
_entity.id
_entity.type
_entity.pdbx_description
1 polymer ?
#
loop_
_entity_poly.entity_id
_entity_poly.type
_entity_poly.pdbx_seq_one_letter_code
_entity_poly.pdbx_strand_id
1 'polypeptide(L)'
;GELFGHRYLMDKIVPGGVACDLDDKGCKRILQVFKHLEHEINILKDIYDEHAGAQDRFVTTGRVTPDLAAQLGLTGLPGRASGQSWDLRAQFPCAPYDRLDVRMATHRNGDVAARVTVRFEEVLESMRLIRLLLDQLPAGELRASVGDAPENALGLGWVEGWRGEILIALH
;
A
#
# COMPACT_ATOMS: atom_id res chain seq x y z
N GLY A 1 3.83 15.62 2.64
CA GLY A 1 4.01 16.99 2.13
C GLY A 1 5.25 17.65 2.67
N GLU A 2 5.48 17.58 3.99
CA GLU A 2 6.60 18.23 4.68
C GLU A 2 7.98 17.81 4.11
N LEU A 3 8.20 16.51 3.90
CA LEU A 3 9.49 15.98 3.42
C LEU A 3 9.64 16.03 1.90
N PHE A 4 8.57 15.77 1.18
CA PHE A 4 8.61 15.62 -0.28
C PHE A 4 8.00 16.81 -1.04
N GLY A 5 7.61 17.88 -0.34
CA GLY A 5 7.03 19.09 -0.92
C GLY A 5 5.61 18.93 -1.48
N HIS A 6 5.10 17.69 -1.60
CA HIS A 6 3.73 17.41 -2.08
C HIS A 6 3.12 16.20 -1.36
N ARG A 7 1.87 16.36 -0.84
CA ARG A 7 1.21 15.32 -0.04
C ARG A 7 0.91 14.02 -0.80
N TYR A 8 0.75 14.07 -2.11
CA TYR A 8 0.49 12.93 -2.99
C TYR A 8 1.71 12.47 -3.76
N LEU A 9 2.91 12.99 -3.44
CA LEU A 9 4.17 12.68 -4.11
C LEU A 9 4.15 12.92 -5.63
N MET A 10 3.31 13.84 -6.10
CA MET A 10 3.25 14.20 -7.52
C MET A 10 4.60 14.72 -7.98
N ASP A 11 5.02 14.29 -9.17
CA ASP A 11 6.31 14.65 -9.79
C ASP A 11 7.55 14.25 -8.95
N LYS A 12 7.42 13.27 -8.05
CA LYS A 12 8.55 12.76 -7.25
C LYS A 12 9.17 11.51 -7.86
N ILE A 13 8.39 10.73 -8.59
CA ILE A 13 8.90 9.64 -9.44
C ILE A 13 8.95 10.20 -10.86
N VAL A 14 10.12 10.12 -11.47
CA VAL A 14 10.41 10.71 -12.79
C VAL A 14 11.13 9.66 -13.66
N PRO A 15 11.16 9.85 -15.00
CA PRO A 15 11.93 8.95 -15.85
C PRO A 15 13.37 8.81 -15.35
N GLY A 16 13.80 7.59 -15.16
CA GLY A 16 15.15 7.24 -14.69
C GLY A 16 15.32 7.23 -13.15
N GLY A 17 14.32 7.65 -12.35
CA GLY A 17 14.50 7.62 -10.89
C GLY A 17 13.56 8.52 -10.12
N VAL A 18 14.11 9.32 -9.21
CA VAL A 18 13.35 10.22 -8.33
C VAL A 18 13.84 11.67 -8.40
N ALA A 19 12.94 12.61 -8.12
CA ALA A 19 13.21 14.04 -8.19
C ALA A 19 13.73 14.64 -6.87
N CYS A 20 13.72 13.89 -5.78
CA CYS A 20 14.20 14.35 -4.48
C CYS A 20 14.84 13.22 -3.69
N ASP A 21 15.85 13.56 -2.91
CA ASP A 21 16.52 12.66 -1.99
C ASP A 21 15.83 12.64 -0.63
N LEU A 22 16.15 11.63 0.15
CA LEU A 22 15.76 11.49 1.55
C LEU A 22 17.02 11.36 2.40
N ASP A 23 17.40 12.45 3.06
CA ASP A 23 18.55 12.49 3.94
C ASP A 23 18.29 11.79 5.29
N ASP A 24 19.33 11.62 6.10
CA ASP A 24 19.25 11.01 7.44
C ASP A 24 18.24 11.73 8.36
N LYS A 25 18.07 13.06 8.20
CA LYS A 25 17.11 13.83 9.00
C LYS A 25 15.69 13.49 8.59
N GLY A 26 15.45 13.37 7.28
CA GLY A 26 14.17 12.93 6.72
C GLY A 26 13.81 11.52 7.17
N CYS A 27 14.75 10.58 7.11
CA CYS A 27 14.57 9.21 7.61
C CYS A 27 14.19 9.20 9.10
N LYS A 28 14.94 9.90 9.94
CA LYS A 28 14.63 10.03 11.38
C LYS A 28 13.27 10.66 11.62
N ARG A 29 12.90 11.67 10.84
CA ARG A 29 11.60 12.33 10.94
C ARG A 29 10.45 11.36 10.61
N ILE A 30 10.58 10.54 9.55
CA ILE A 30 9.59 9.53 9.22
C ILE A 30 9.41 8.53 10.38
N LEU A 31 10.51 8.02 10.92
CA LEU A 31 10.47 7.06 12.03
C LEU A 31 9.81 7.65 13.29
N GLN A 32 10.07 8.93 13.61
CA GLN A 32 9.39 9.62 14.72
C GLN A 32 7.87 9.74 14.49
N VAL A 33 7.48 10.16 13.28
CA VAL A 33 6.07 10.28 12.92
C VAL A 33 5.39 8.92 12.97
N PHE A 34 6.05 7.86 12.50
CA PHE A 34 5.50 6.50 12.52
C PHE A 34 5.29 5.97 13.94
N LYS A 35 6.20 6.28 14.87
CA LYS A 35 6.02 5.89 16.27
C LYS A 35 4.75 6.51 16.87
N HIS A 36 4.48 7.77 16.55
CA HIS A 36 3.25 8.44 16.99
C HIS A 36 2.02 7.89 16.29
N LEU A 37 2.06 7.77 14.95
CA LEU A 37 0.93 7.25 14.17
C LEU A 37 0.56 5.82 14.57
N GLU A 38 1.52 4.95 14.80
CA GLU A 38 1.27 3.56 15.22
C GLU A 38 0.54 3.51 16.56
N HIS A 39 0.93 4.37 17.50
CA HIS A 39 0.21 4.51 18.77
C HIS A 39 -1.23 4.97 18.58
N GLU A 40 -1.45 6.03 17.80
CA GLU A 40 -2.79 6.55 17.50
C GLU A 40 -3.67 5.54 16.75
N ILE A 41 -3.08 4.80 15.79
CA ILE A 41 -3.78 3.75 15.03
C ILE A 41 -4.24 2.62 15.95
N ASN A 42 -3.38 2.20 16.90
CA ASN A 42 -3.75 1.15 17.84
C ASN A 42 -4.86 1.61 18.79
N ILE A 43 -4.80 2.84 19.31
CA ILE A 43 -5.89 3.42 20.11
C ILE A 43 -7.19 3.46 19.29
N LEU A 44 -7.13 3.91 18.05
CA LEU A 44 -8.30 3.98 17.18
C LEU A 44 -8.88 2.59 16.89
N LYS A 45 -8.00 1.60 16.71
CA LYS A 45 -8.41 0.20 16.56
C LYS A 45 -9.11 -0.33 17.79
N ASP A 46 -8.57 -0.08 18.99
CA ASP A 46 -9.16 -0.50 20.26
C ASP A 46 -10.54 0.16 20.45
N ILE A 47 -10.66 1.47 20.19
CA ILE A 47 -11.95 2.18 20.20
C ILE A 47 -12.93 1.54 19.22
N TYR A 48 -12.50 1.20 18.01
CA TYR A 48 -13.35 0.54 17.01
C TYR A 48 -13.80 -0.84 17.49
N ASP A 49 -12.89 -1.64 18.03
CA ASP A 49 -13.16 -3.02 18.47
C ASP A 49 -14.13 -3.04 19.68
N GLU A 50 -14.05 -2.04 20.57
CA GLU A 50 -14.90 -1.92 21.75
C GLU A 50 -16.25 -1.22 21.47
N HIS A 51 -16.40 -0.54 20.33
CA HIS A 51 -17.59 0.26 20.05
C HIS A 51 -18.73 -0.61 19.51
N ALA A 52 -19.58 -1.14 20.41
CA ALA A 52 -20.70 -2.04 20.10
C ALA A 52 -21.61 -1.51 18.97
N GLY A 53 -21.92 -0.20 18.97
CA GLY A 53 -22.78 0.40 17.94
C GLY A 53 -22.14 0.45 16.54
N ALA A 54 -20.81 0.50 16.44
CA ALA A 54 -20.10 0.37 15.16
C ALA A 54 -20.08 -1.09 14.71
N GLN A 55 -19.76 -2.00 15.62
CA GLN A 55 -19.75 -3.45 15.35
C GLN A 55 -21.10 -3.93 14.85
N ASP A 56 -22.20 -3.55 15.53
CA ASP A 56 -23.57 -3.91 15.14
C ASP A 56 -23.95 -3.44 13.73
N ARG A 57 -23.44 -2.28 13.30
CA ARG A 57 -23.71 -1.74 11.97
C ARG A 57 -22.81 -2.30 10.87
N PHE A 58 -21.61 -2.76 11.21
CA PHE A 58 -20.57 -3.14 10.24
C PHE A 58 -20.50 -4.63 9.99
N VAL A 59 -20.75 -5.43 11.05
CA VAL A 59 -20.79 -6.89 10.94
C VAL A 59 -21.97 -7.31 10.05
N THR A 60 -21.72 -8.19 9.11
CA THR A 60 -22.65 -8.67 8.06
C THR A 60 -23.14 -7.65 7.05
N THR A 61 -22.84 -6.35 7.23
CA THR A 61 -23.28 -5.30 6.29
C THR A 61 -22.47 -5.31 5.01
N GLY A 62 -23.14 -5.28 3.87
CA GLY A 62 -22.53 -5.24 2.54
C GLY A 62 -21.61 -6.43 2.27
N ARG A 63 -22.01 -7.60 2.73
CA ARG A 63 -21.23 -8.83 2.66
C ARG A 63 -21.08 -9.33 1.23
N VAL A 64 -19.83 -9.60 0.83
CA VAL A 64 -19.47 -10.32 -0.39
C VAL A 64 -18.79 -11.62 0.02
N THR A 65 -19.41 -12.76 -0.31
CA THR A 65 -18.85 -14.08 0.02
C THR A 65 -17.58 -14.35 -0.78
N PRO A 66 -16.67 -15.24 -0.29
CA PRO A 66 -15.47 -15.59 -1.04
C PRO A 66 -15.74 -16.11 -2.45
N ASP A 67 -16.80 -16.92 -2.62
CA ASP A 67 -17.17 -17.47 -3.93
C ASP A 67 -17.65 -16.37 -4.89
N LEU A 68 -18.45 -15.42 -4.40
CA LEU A 68 -18.90 -14.28 -5.20
C LEU A 68 -17.71 -13.36 -5.54
N ALA A 69 -16.82 -13.13 -4.58
CA ALA A 69 -15.61 -12.34 -4.81
C ALA A 69 -14.72 -12.96 -5.90
N ALA A 70 -14.55 -14.29 -5.88
CA ALA A 70 -13.82 -15.01 -6.91
C ALA A 70 -14.52 -14.91 -8.29
N GLN A 71 -15.83 -15.11 -8.35
CA GLN A 71 -16.60 -14.96 -9.59
C GLN A 71 -16.52 -13.56 -10.21
N LEU A 72 -16.49 -12.53 -9.35
CA LEU A 72 -16.38 -11.13 -9.79
C LEU A 72 -14.93 -10.69 -10.07
N GLY A 73 -13.94 -11.54 -9.78
CA GLY A 73 -12.52 -11.19 -9.90
C GLY A 73 -12.13 -10.01 -9.00
N LEU A 74 -12.65 -9.96 -7.77
CA LEU A 74 -12.36 -8.85 -6.86
C LEU A 74 -10.91 -8.88 -6.40
N THR A 75 -10.22 -7.75 -6.58
CA THR A 75 -8.86 -7.51 -6.11
C THR A 75 -8.81 -6.42 -5.04
N GLY A 76 -7.63 -6.14 -4.53
CA GLY A 76 -7.40 -5.09 -3.53
C GLY A 76 -8.15 -5.34 -2.22
N LEU A 77 -8.46 -4.25 -1.52
CA LEU A 77 -9.12 -4.27 -0.23
C LEU A 77 -10.43 -5.10 -0.21
N PRO A 78 -11.39 -4.92 -1.16
CA PRO A 78 -12.61 -5.71 -1.16
C PRO A 78 -12.35 -7.20 -1.38
N GLY A 79 -11.42 -7.54 -2.25
CA GLY A 79 -11.00 -8.92 -2.50
C GLY A 79 -10.38 -9.54 -1.26
N ARG A 80 -9.39 -8.89 -0.66
CA ARG A 80 -8.71 -9.37 0.56
C ARG A 80 -9.65 -9.51 1.75
N ALA A 81 -10.61 -8.60 1.91
CA ALA A 81 -11.66 -8.73 2.93
C ALA A 81 -12.64 -9.88 2.67
N SER A 82 -12.71 -10.38 1.44
CA SER A 82 -13.61 -11.44 0.97
C SER A 82 -12.87 -12.74 0.62
N GLY A 83 -11.69 -12.98 1.18
CA GLY A 83 -10.95 -14.24 1.06
C GLY A 83 -10.10 -14.38 -0.20
N GLN A 84 -9.96 -13.33 -1.01
CA GLN A 84 -9.08 -13.35 -2.16
C GLN A 84 -7.68 -12.89 -1.75
N SER A 85 -6.76 -13.84 -1.62
CA SER A 85 -5.36 -13.56 -1.25
C SER A 85 -4.57 -13.10 -2.48
N TRP A 86 -4.79 -11.85 -2.89
CA TRP A 86 -4.16 -11.26 -4.06
C TRP A 86 -3.54 -9.89 -3.74
N ASP A 87 -2.25 -9.76 -4.00
CA ASP A 87 -1.48 -8.53 -3.84
C ASP A 87 -0.28 -8.61 -4.77
N LEU A 88 -0.13 -7.66 -5.70
CA LEU A 88 0.95 -7.66 -6.69
C LEU A 88 2.34 -7.63 -6.06
N ARG A 89 2.49 -7.00 -4.92
CA ARG A 89 3.77 -6.94 -4.20
C ARG A 89 4.26 -8.32 -3.74
N ALA A 90 3.33 -9.25 -3.52
CA ALA A 90 3.63 -10.63 -3.13
C ALA A 90 3.57 -11.62 -4.30
N GLN A 91 2.66 -11.42 -5.26
CA GLN A 91 2.44 -12.35 -6.38
C GLN A 91 3.41 -12.12 -7.54
N PHE A 92 3.74 -10.86 -7.81
CA PHE A 92 4.66 -10.43 -8.86
C PHE A 92 5.68 -9.43 -8.30
N PRO A 93 6.51 -9.85 -7.34
CA PRO A 93 7.41 -8.95 -6.65
C PRO A 93 8.49 -8.44 -7.62
N CYS A 94 8.52 -7.12 -7.81
CA CYS A 94 9.64 -6.42 -8.41
C CYS A 94 10.47 -5.72 -7.32
N ALA A 95 11.68 -5.34 -7.62
CA ALA A 95 12.51 -4.61 -6.67
C ALA A 95 11.79 -3.33 -6.18
N PRO A 96 11.79 -3.03 -4.87
CA PRO A 96 12.49 -3.74 -3.79
C PRO A 96 11.68 -4.87 -3.13
N TYR A 97 10.43 -5.13 -3.53
CA TYR A 97 9.52 -6.10 -2.89
C TYR A 97 10.01 -7.56 -3.00
N ASP A 98 10.85 -7.88 -3.99
CA ASP A 98 11.52 -9.17 -4.16
C ASP A 98 12.43 -9.56 -2.97
N ARG A 99 12.81 -8.57 -2.14
CA ARG A 99 13.64 -8.75 -0.94
C ARG A 99 12.89 -8.51 0.38
N LEU A 100 11.62 -8.14 0.28
CA LEU A 100 10.78 -7.83 1.43
C LEU A 100 9.76 -8.95 1.62
N ASP A 101 9.61 -9.42 2.86
CA ASP A 101 8.54 -10.33 3.25
C ASP A 101 7.24 -9.53 3.40
N VAL A 102 6.49 -9.37 2.30
CA VAL A 102 5.20 -8.66 2.28
C VAL A 102 4.13 -9.53 2.91
N ARG A 103 3.57 -9.08 4.03
CA ARG A 103 2.51 -9.77 4.76
C ARG A 103 1.15 -9.28 4.28
N MET A 104 0.40 -10.16 3.66
CA MET A 104 -0.90 -9.85 3.10
C MET A 104 -2.00 -10.03 4.16
N ALA A 105 -2.74 -8.95 4.43
CA ALA A 105 -3.95 -9.02 5.26
C ALA A 105 -5.09 -9.68 4.48
N THR A 106 -5.70 -10.73 5.03
CA THR A 106 -6.80 -11.44 4.36
C THR A 106 -7.86 -11.88 5.36
N HIS A 107 -9.12 -11.56 5.09
CA HIS A 107 -10.29 -11.98 5.85
C HIS A 107 -11.34 -12.62 4.94
N ARG A 108 -12.28 -13.39 5.50
CA ARG A 108 -13.26 -14.15 4.71
C ARG A 108 -14.71 -13.68 4.87
N ASN A 109 -14.95 -12.74 5.81
CA ASN A 109 -16.31 -12.30 6.10
C ASN A 109 -16.90 -11.43 4.99
N GLY A 110 -16.07 -10.66 4.30
CA GLY A 110 -16.44 -9.85 3.14
C GLY A 110 -17.37 -8.68 3.45
N ASP A 111 -17.60 -8.35 4.71
CA ASP A 111 -18.47 -7.28 5.16
C ASP A 111 -17.69 -5.97 5.44
N VAL A 112 -18.38 -4.95 5.92
CA VAL A 112 -17.76 -3.67 6.28
C VAL A 112 -16.74 -3.86 7.38
N ALA A 113 -17.02 -4.70 8.40
CA ALA A 113 -16.10 -4.96 9.50
C ALA A 113 -14.79 -5.58 8.99
N ALA A 114 -14.85 -6.59 8.12
CA ALA A 114 -13.68 -7.19 7.51
C ALA A 114 -12.86 -6.17 6.70
N ARG A 115 -13.51 -5.26 5.96
CA ARG A 115 -12.82 -4.19 5.21
C ARG A 115 -12.14 -3.18 6.12
N VAL A 116 -12.71 -2.88 7.29
CA VAL A 116 -12.08 -2.00 8.28
C VAL A 116 -10.87 -2.69 8.90
N THR A 117 -11.00 -3.96 9.27
CA THR A 117 -9.89 -4.75 9.85
C THR A 117 -8.72 -4.84 8.87
N VAL A 118 -8.96 -5.19 7.60
CA VAL A 118 -7.91 -5.20 6.56
C VAL A 118 -7.20 -3.85 6.45
N ARG A 119 -7.91 -2.72 6.55
CA ARG A 119 -7.29 -1.39 6.52
C ARG A 119 -6.34 -1.15 7.69
N PHE A 120 -6.70 -1.54 8.91
CA PHE A 120 -5.81 -1.43 10.05
C PHE A 120 -4.55 -2.29 9.87
N GLU A 121 -4.72 -3.52 9.43
CA GLU A 121 -3.59 -4.44 9.18
C GLU A 121 -2.67 -3.93 8.07
N GLU A 122 -3.22 -3.46 6.95
CA GLU A 122 -2.46 -2.95 5.81
C GLU A 122 -1.70 -1.65 6.12
N VAL A 123 -2.24 -0.75 6.94
CA VAL A 123 -1.51 0.46 7.31
C VAL A 123 -0.32 0.13 8.22
N LEU A 124 -0.49 -0.79 9.16
CA LEU A 124 0.60 -1.25 10.03
C LEU A 124 1.68 -1.99 9.23
N GLU A 125 1.28 -2.85 8.28
CA GLU A 125 2.21 -3.52 7.37
C GLU A 125 2.94 -2.52 6.47
N SER A 126 2.26 -1.52 5.93
CA SER A 126 2.90 -0.47 5.13
C SER A 126 3.95 0.30 5.95
N MET A 127 3.66 0.60 7.21
CA MET A 127 4.63 1.24 8.11
C MET A 127 5.83 0.33 8.40
N ARG A 128 5.60 -0.98 8.55
CA ARG A 128 6.69 -1.97 8.72
C ARG A 128 7.58 -2.04 7.48
N LEU A 129 6.98 -2.12 6.29
CA LEU A 129 7.72 -2.16 5.03
C LEU A 129 8.53 -0.87 4.80
N ILE A 130 7.97 0.30 5.10
CA ILE A 130 8.70 1.57 4.96
C ILE A 130 9.90 1.61 5.93
N ARG A 131 9.77 1.09 7.17
CA ARG A 131 10.93 0.99 8.08
C ARG A 131 12.04 0.13 7.48
N LEU A 132 11.71 -1.04 6.93
CA LEU A 132 12.69 -1.90 6.25
C LEU A 132 13.34 -1.21 5.05
N LEU A 133 12.57 -0.46 4.26
CA LEU A 133 13.09 0.29 3.12
C LEU A 133 14.03 1.43 3.56
N LEU A 134 13.70 2.13 4.66
CA LEU A 134 14.56 3.17 5.21
C LEU A 134 15.89 2.61 5.73
N ASP A 135 15.85 1.43 6.37
CA ASP A 135 17.07 0.75 6.85
C ASP A 135 17.97 0.25 5.70
N GLN A 136 17.40 0.02 4.52
CA GLN A 136 18.10 -0.49 3.33
C GLN A 136 18.23 0.56 2.22
N LEU A 137 17.97 1.84 2.52
CA LEU A 137 18.01 2.90 1.52
C LEU A 137 19.41 3.00 0.91
N PRO A 138 19.57 2.75 -0.41
CA PRO A 138 20.88 2.78 -1.03
C PRO A 138 21.39 4.23 -1.16
N ALA A 139 22.69 4.40 -0.99
CA ALA A 139 23.36 5.64 -1.41
C ALA A 139 23.65 5.58 -2.92
N GLY A 140 23.66 6.73 -3.57
CA GLY A 140 24.02 6.83 -4.98
C GLY A 140 23.27 7.91 -5.74
N GLU A 141 23.30 7.79 -7.04
CA GLU A 141 22.61 8.72 -7.93
C GLU A 141 21.09 8.54 -7.83
N LEU A 142 20.38 9.66 -7.70
CA LEU A 142 18.92 9.65 -7.61
C LEU A 142 18.24 9.33 -8.94
N ARG A 143 18.99 9.47 -10.02
CA ARG A 143 18.43 9.43 -11.37
C ARG A 143 19.46 8.94 -12.37
N ALA A 144 19.07 7.94 -13.15
CA ALA A 144 19.83 7.52 -14.32
C ALA A 144 19.43 8.38 -15.54
N SER A 145 20.37 8.57 -16.47
CA SER A 145 20.04 9.17 -17.78
C SER A 145 19.15 8.20 -18.56
N VAL A 146 18.04 8.69 -19.05
CA VAL A 146 17.10 7.94 -19.88
C VAL A 146 17.02 8.61 -21.23
N GLY A 147 17.25 7.84 -22.30
CA GLY A 147 17.07 8.34 -23.68
C GLY A 147 15.59 8.54 -24.00
N ASP A 148 15.35 9.15 -25.17
CA ASP A 148 13.99 9.29 -25.69
C ASP A 148 13.39 7.90 -25.99
N ALA A 149 12.09 7.76 -25.73
CA ALA A 149 11.40 6.53 -26.10
C ALA A 149 11.38 6.37 -27.63
N PRO A 150 11.51 5.15 -28.15
CA PRO A 150 11.33 4.91 -29.57
C PRO A 150 9.94 5.37 -30.05
N GLU A 151 9.86 5.84 -31.28
CA GLU A 151 8.59 6.19 -31.91
C GLU A 151 7.66 4.98 -31.95
N ASN A 152 6.40 5.16 -31.57
CA ASN A 152 5.39 4.09 -31.43
C ASN A 152 5.71 3.01 -30.39
N ALA A 153 6.52 3.31 -29.39
CA ALA A 153 6.77 2.39 -28.28
C ALA A 153 5.55 2.31 -27.36
N LEU A 154 5.28 1.11 -26.83
CA LEU A 154 4.29 0.88 -25.79
C LEU A 154 4.99 0.71 -24.44
N GLY A 155 4.64 1.57 -23.48
CA GLY A 155 5.05 1.47 -22.08
C GLY A 155 3.92 0.93 -21.21
N LEU A 156 4.21 -0.02 -20.31
CA LEU A 156 3.25 -0.56 -19.36
C LEU A 156 3.77 -0.37 -17.93
N GLY A 157 2.91 0.11 -17.03
CA GLY A 157 3.12 0.16 -15.60
C GLY A 157 2.03 -0.58 -14.86
N TRP A 158 2.37 -1.45 -13.93
CA TRP A 158 1.43 -2.23 -13.14
C TRP A 158 1.84 -2.21 -11.67
N VAL A 159 0.97 -1.68 -10.80
CA VAL A 159 1.27 -1.46 -9.39
C VAL A 159 0.08 -1.84 -8.51
N GLU A 160 0.37 -2.25 -7.28
CA GLU A 160 -0.65 -2.43 -6.25
C GLU A 160 -1.04 -1.08 -5.66
N GLY A 161 -2.30 -0.70 -5.85
CA GLY A 161 -2.91 0.43 -5.16
C GLY A 161 -3.71 -0.03 -3.95
N TRP A 162 -4.06 0.88 -3.07
CA TRP A 162 -4.80 0.52 -1.86
C TRP A 162 -6.24 0.01 -2.13
N ARG A 163 -6.79 0.26 -3.31
CA ARG A 163 -8.09 -0.25 -3.76
C ARG A 163 -8.00 -1.46 -4.67
N GLY A 164 -6.80 -1.86 -5.04
CA GLY A 164 -6.51 -2.94 -5.97
C GLY A 164 -5.49 -2.50 -7.02
N GLU A 165 -5.29 -3.34 -7.99
CA GLU A 165 -4.31 -3.16 -9.04
C GLU A 165 -4.58 -1.93 -9.91
N ILE A 166 -3.52 -1.25 -10.32
CA ILE A 166 -3.55 -0.13 -11.24
C ILE A 166 -2.64 -0.48 -12.42
N LEU A 167 -3.23 -0.61 -13.59
CA LEU A 167 -2.51 -0.79 -14.86
C LEU A 167 -2.55 0.52 -15.64
N ILE A 168 -1.38 0.98 -16.08
CA ILE A 168 -1.22 2.16 -16.94
C ILE A 168 -0.53 1.72 -18.23
N ALA A 169 -1.09 2.09 -19.36
CA ALA A 169 -0.50 1.91 -20.67
C ALA A 169 -0.27 3.27 -21.33
N LEU A 170 0.92 3.49 -21.86
CA LEU A 170 1.34 4.68 -22.58
C LEU A 170 1.76 4.30 -24.00
N HIS A 171 1.31 5.05 -24.99
CA HIS A 171 1.66 4.87 -26.40
C HIS A 171 2.05 6.21 -27.02
#